data_adf40ad2998affffc6fbd0cb4699f33f
#
_entry.id   adf40ad2998affffc6fbd0cb4699f33f
#
_cell.length_a   1.000
_cell.length_b   1.000
_cell.length_c   1.000
_cell.angle_alpha   90.00
_cell.angle_beta   90.00
_cell.angle_gamma   90.00
#
_symmetry.space_group_name_H-M   'P 1'
#
loop_
_entity.id
_entity.type
_entity.pdbx_description
1 polymer ?
#
loop_
_entity_poly.entity_id
_entity_poly.type
_entity_poly.pdbx_seq_one_letter_code
_entity_poly.pdbx_strand_id
1 'polypeptide(L)'
;MATKTVQRSHVNTRKIAMTAILAAAASVLMFISFKLPFMPSFISLDFSELPALLASFTLGPMSGVAVCFVKNLINLTQSMTGGVGELSNFIIGSAFVLPAGLIYRRHRTIGGAAVGSLLGAVLMAVLGLLSNYFIVYPIYTNIMSMDAILGMYRAINPAVENLWQALVVFNLPFTFCKGLISAVVTLLIYRKLGTGYQWARNLIVHCICVFPPLFSRFLLFVPCIFRRGVLY
;
A
#
# COMPACT_ATOMS: atom_id res chain seq x y z
N MET A 1 -15.95 -29.82 -35.90
CA MET A 1 -14.84 -29.05 -35.32
C MET A 1 -15.43 -27.78 -34.75
N ALA A 2 -15.52 -27.69 -33.40
CA ALA A 2 -16.06 -26.52 -32.72
C ALA A 2 -14.91 -25.52 -32.54
N THR A 3 -14.97 -24.39 -33.24
CA THR A 3 -14.07 -23.26 -33.09
C THR A 3 -14.30 -22.64 -31.70
N LYS A 4 -13.38 -22.87 -30.74
CA LYS A 4 -13.32 -22.13 -29.49
C LYS A 4 -13.06 -20.67 -29.80
N THR A 5 -14.09 -19.85 -29.75
CA THR A 5 -13.96 -18.40 -29.76
C THR A 5 -13.12 -17.99 -28.54
N VAL A 6 -11.89 -17.55 -28.79
CA VAL A 6 -11.02 -16.94 -27.78
C VAL A 6 -11.67 -15.63 -27.38
N GLN A 7 -12.34 -15.65 -26.23
CA GLN A 7 -12.92 -14.47 -25.60
C GLN A 7 -11.77 -13.54 -25.19
N ARG A 8 -11.43 -12.57 -26.04
CA ARG A 8 -10.47 -11.51 -25.69
C ARG A 8 -11.03 -10.78 -24.46
N SER A 9 -10.37 -10.95 -23.32
CA SER A 9 -10.68 -10.18 -22.14
C SER A 9 -10.46 -8.70 -22.48
N HIS A 10 -11.52 -7.91 -22.54
CA HIS A 10 -11.44 -6.47 -22.71
C HIS A 10 -10.69 -5.90 -21.49
N VAL A 11 -9.44 -5.53 -21.71
CA VAL A 11 -8.61 -4.86 -20.71
C VAL A 11 -9.28 -3.52 -20.40
N ASN A 12 -9.72 -3.36 -19.18
CA ASN A 12 -10.41 -2.14 -18.76
C ASN A 12 -9.38 -1.02 -18.56
N THR A 13 -9.09 -0.28 -19.63
CA THR A 13 -8.09 0.81 -19.68
C THR A 13 -8.28 1.83 -18.54
N ARG A 14 -9.53 2.11 -18.17
CA ARG A 14 -9.84 2.99 -17.04
C ARG A 14 -9.32 2.43 -15.71
N LYS A 15 -9.49 1.13 -15.49
CA LYS A 15 -9.00 0.47 -14.27
C LYS A 15 -7.48 0.55 -14.19
N ILE A 16 -6.78 0.34 -15.31
CA ILE A 16 -5.32 0.44 -15.38
C ILE A 16 -4.87 1.87 -15.09
N ALA A 17 -5.47 2.87 -15.75
CA ALA A 17 -5.13 4.27 -15.54
C ALA A 17 -5.33 4.71 -14.08
N MET A 18 -6.44 4.32 -13.46
CA MET A 18 -6.71 4.62 -12.04
C MET A 18 -5.73 3.92 -11.10
N THR A 19 -5.38 2.65 -11.40
CA THR A 19 -4.37 1.91 -10.62
C THR A 19 -3.00 2.59 -10.73
N ALA A 20 -2.62 3.06 -11.91
CA ALA A 20 -1.35 3.78 -12.14
C ALA A 20 -1.30 5.11 -11.38
N ILE A 21 -2.39 5.90 -11.38
CA ILE A 21 -2.47 7.15 -10.61
C ILE A 21 -2.32 6.88 -9.11
N LEU A 22 -3.01 5.86 -8.58
CA LEU A 22 -2.91 5.50 -7.17
C LEU A 22 -1.53 4.92 -6.82
N ALA A 23 -0.88 4.21 -7.75
CA ALA A 23 0.49 3.74 -7.57
C ALA A 23 1.50 4.90 -7.53
N ALA A 24 1.35 5.89 -8.40
CA ALA A 24 2.16 7.11 -8.36
C ALA A 24 1.99 7.87 -7.03
N ALA A 25 0.74 8.05 -6.57
CA ALA A 25 0.47 8.67 -5.27
C ALA A 25 1.08 7.88 -4.11
N ALA A 26 0.98 6.53 -4.14
CA ALA A 26 1.59 5.68 -3.13
C ALA A 26 3.12 5.81 -3.11
N SER A 27 3.76 5.89 -4.29
CA SER A 27 5.21 6.08 -4.41
C SER A 27 5.66 7.41 -3.83
N VAL A 28 4.94 8.49 -4.12
CA VAL A 28 5.23 9.82 -3.54
C VAL A 28 5.11 9.79 -2.02
N LEU A 29 4.04 9.18 -1.48
CA LEU A 29 3.85 9.07 -0.03
C LEU A 29 4.90 8.15 0.63
N MET A 30 5.47 7.19 -0.11
CA MET A 30 6.55 6.34 0.38
C MET A 30 7.86 7.12 0.53
N PHE A 31 8.14 8.07 -0.37
CA PHE A 31 9.31 8.95 -0.24
C PHE A 31 9.17 9.95 0.92
N ILE A 32 7.94 10.32 1.28
CA ILE A 32 7.64 11.15 2.45
C ILE A 32 7.51 10.23 3.68
N SER A 33 8.63 9.66 4.13
CA SER A 33 8.66 8.79 5.30
C SER A 33 9.22 9.51 6.53
N PHE A 34 8.66 9.21 7.69
CA PHE A 34 9.05 9.80 8.98
C PHE A 34 9.78 8.76 9.83
N LYS A 35 10.96 9.14 10.34
CA LYS A 35 11.67 8.33 11.34
C LYS A 35 11.15 8.67 12.73
N LEU A 36 10.78 7.66 13.50
CA LEU A 36 10.27 7.84 14.85
C LEU A 36 11.40 7.71 15.87
N PRO A 37 11.49 8.61 16.88
CA PRO A 37 12.59 8.63 17.84
C PRO A 37 12.64 7.40 18.75
N PHE A 38 11.51 6.70 18.92
CA PHE A 38 11.39 5.47 19.70
C PHE A 38 11.49 4.19 18.87
N MET A 39 11.99 4.31 17.62
CA MET A 39 12.24 3.18 16.71
C MET A 39 13.67 3.24 16.17
N PRO A 40 14.28 2.07 15.86
CA PRO A 40 15.56 2.05 15.17
C PRO A 40 15.52 2.84 13.87
N SER A 41 16.64 3.48 13.50
CA SER A 41 16.73 4.42 12.38
C SER A 41 16.41 3.84 11.00
N PHE A 42 16.42 2.53 10.87
CA PHE A 42 16.04 1.81 9.64
C PHE A 42 14.53 1.54 9.52
N ILE A 43 13.73 1.81 10.57
CA ILE A 43 12.27 1.68 10.54
C ILE A 43 11.67 3.06 10.31
N SER A 44 10.87 3.20 9.26
CA SER A 44 10.18 4.45 8.92
C SER A 44 8.68 4.26 8.84
N LEU A 45 7.94 5.30 9.23
CA LEU A 45 6.50 5.39 9.06
C LEU A 45 6.23 6.13 7.74
N ASP A 46 5.52 5.50 6.84
CA ASP A 46 5.00 6.10 5.61
C ASP A 46 3.49 5.85 5.47
N PHE A 47 2.82 6.65 4.67
CA PHE A 47 1.40 6.54 4.39
C PHE A 47 1.09 5.91 3.02
N SER A 48 2.05 5.24 2.41
CA SER A 48 1.92 4.66 1.08
C SER A 48 0.89 3.52 0.99
N GLU A 49 0.49 2.95 2.12
CA GLU A 49 -0.57 1.94 2.20
C GLU A 49 -1.97 2.53 1.95
N LEU A 50 -2.17 3.84 2.16
CA LEU A 50 -3.47 4.50 1.95
C LEU A 50 -3.97 4.37 0.52
N PRO A 51 -3.22 4.81 -0.53
CA PRO A 51 -3.67 4.66 -1.91
C PRO A 51 -3.81 3.19 -2.33
N ALA A 52 -2.99 2.30 -1.77
CA ALA A 52 -3.07 0.87 -2.04
C ALA A 52 -4.38 0.27 -1.51
N LEU A 53 -4.78 0.64 -0.29
CA LEU A 53 -6.04 0.21 0.32
C LEU A 53 -7.25 0.81 -0.42
N LEU A 54 -7.17 2.10 -0.81
CA LEU A 54 -8.20 2.74 -1.65
C LEU A 54 -8.35 2.03 -3.00
N ALA A 55 -7.24 1.66 -3.66
CA ALA A 55 -7.26 0.88 -4.90
C ALA A 55 -7.94 -0.48 -4.69
N SER A 56 -7.65 -1.12 -3.57
CA SER A 56 -8.24 -2.41 -3.21
C SER A 56 -9.76 -2.34 -3.04
N PHE A 57 -10.28 -1.27 -2.41
CA PHE A 57 -11.72 -1.07 -2.24
C PHE A 57 -12.44 -0.63 -3.52
N THR A 58 -11.84 0.27 -4.30
CA THR A 58 -12.51 0.88 -5.45
C THR A 58 -12.38 0.06 -6.72
N LEU A 59 -11.20 -0.49 -6.98
CA LEU A 59 -10.84 -1.19 -8.22
C LEU A 59 -10.73 -2.71 -8.04
N GLY A 60 -10.69 -3.14 -6.77
CA GLY A 60 -10.62 -4.55 -6.38
C GLY A 60 -9.25 -4.97 -5.83
N PRO A 61 -9.18 -6.11 -5.11
CA PRO A 61 -8.01 -6.51 -4.33
C PRO A 61 -6.72 -6.62 -5.15
N MET A 62 -6.80 -7.13 -6.37
CA MET A 62 -5.63 -7.23 -7.26
C MET A 62 -5.07 -5.87 -7.68
N SER A 63 -5.91 -4.82 -7.76
CA SER A 63 -5.44 -3.46 -8.04
C SER A 63 -4.67 -2.89 -6.85
N GLY A 64 -5.08 -3.20 -5.60
CA GLY A 64 -4.34 -2.85 -4.40
C GLY A 64 -2.96 -3.51 -4.36
N VAL A 65 -2.89 -4.81 -4.68
CA VAL A 65 -1.61 -5.54 -4.79
C VAL A 65 -0.72 -4.95 -5.89
N ALA A 66 -1.30 -4.60 -7.05
CA ALA A 66 -0.55 -3.95 -8.12
C ALA A 66 0.03 -2.59 -7.71
N VAL A 67 -0.72 -1.79 -6.93
CA VAL A 67 -0.20 -0.54 -6.34
C VAL A 67 0.96 -0.83 -5.40
N CYS A 68 0.85 -1.84 -4.51
CA CYS A 68 1.95 -2.26 -3.63
C CYS A 68 3.19 -2.69 -4.42
N PHE A 69 2.99 -3.43 -5.53
CA PHE A 69 4.09 -3.85 -6.39
C PHE A 69 4.81 -2.65 -7.02
N VAL A 70 4.06 -1.77 -7.68
CA VAL A 70 4.63 -0.63 -8.41
C VAL A 70 5.34 0.35 -7.47
N LYS A 71 4.75 0.69 -6.31
CA LYS A 71 5.40 1.60 -5.35
C LYS A 71 6.74 1.06 -4.85
N ASN A 72 6.82 -0.25 -4.55
CA ASN A 72 8.05 -0.88 -4.09
C ASN A 72 9.08 -1.01 -5.23
N LEU A 73 8.63 -1.27 -6.47
CA LEU A 73 9.50 -1.28 -7.64
C LEU A 73 10.14 0.10 -7.89
N ILE A 74 9.38 1.18 -7.75
CA ILE A 74 9.90 2.55 -7.86
C ILE A 74 10.87 2.84 -6.70
N ASN A 75 10.55 2.42 -5.48
CA ASN A 75 11.42 2.65 -4.31
C ASN A 75 12.75 1.87 -4.37
N LEU A 76 12.83 0.80 -5.16
CA LEU A 76 14.08 0.08 -5.42
C LEU A 76 15.22 1.00 -5.90
N THR A 77 14.89 2.08 -6.60
CA THR A 77 15.89 3.06 -7.08
C THR A 77 16.61 3.80 -5.96
N GLN A 78 16.05 3.83 -4.74
CA GLN A 78 16.62 4.46 -3.55
C GLN A 78 16.93 3.45 -2.44
N SER A 79 16.91 2.15 -2.77
CA SER A 79 17.14 1.10 -1.79
C SER A 79 18.55 1.12 -1.25
N MET A 80 18.69 1.29 0.07
CA MET A 80 19.96 1.09 0.78
C MET A 80 20.19 -0.37 1.20
N THR A 81 19.22 -1.24 0.97
CA THR A 81 19.16 -2.61 1.48
C THR A 81 19.22 -3.67 0.39
N GLY A 82 19.60 -3.26 -0.84
CA GLY A 82 19.66 -4.16 -1.99
C GLY A 82 18.33 -4.76 -2.40
N GLY A 83 17.20 -4.09 -2.08
CA GLY A 83 15.86 -4.52 -2.46
C GLY A 83 15.14 -5.42 -1.46
N VAL A 84 15.82 -5.87 -0.41
CA VAL A 84 15.23 -6.79 0.59
C VAL A 84 14.13 -6.11 1.40
N GLY A 85 14.34 -4.85 1.78
CA GLY A 85 13.34 -4.04 2.47
C GLY A 85 12.08 -3.83 1.63
N GLU A 86 12.25 -3.55 0.34
CA GLU A 86 11.16 -3.36 -0.61
C GLU A 86 10.39 -4.64 -0.87
N LEU A 87 11.08 -5.79 -0.95
CA LEU A 87 10.42 -7.09 -1.07
C LEU A 87 9.57 -7.39 0.17
N SER A 88 10.12 -7.19 1.36
CA SER A 88 9.39 -7.35 2.63
C SER A 88 8.19 -6.39 2.68
N ASN A 89 8.38 -5.11 2.33
CA ASN A 89 7.31 -4.13 2.31
C ASN A 89 6.21 -4.47 1.29
N PHE A 90 6.55 -5.06 0.16
CA PHE A 90 5.58 -5.59 -0.81
C PHE A 90 4.76 -6.75 -0.21
N ILE A 91 5.40 -7.70 0.46
CA ILE A 91 4.72 -8.84 1.12
C ILE A 91 3.77 -8.32 2.19
N ILE A 92 4.24 -7.43 3.06
CA ILE A 92 3.48 -6.85 4.17
C ILE A 92 2.31 -6.01 3.66
N GLY A 93 2.54 -5.14 2.66
CA GLY A 93 1.50 -4.32 2.05
C GLY A 93 0.44 -5.17 1.33
N SER A 94 0.86 -6.22 0.61
CA SER A 94 -0.06 -7.16 -0.05
C SER A 94 -0.89 -7.93 0.96
N ALA A 95 -0.29 -8.34 2.08
CA ALA A 95 -0.99 -8.98 3.20
C ALA A 95 -2.05 -8.08 3.86
N PHE A 96 -1.88 -6.78 3.78
CA PHE A 96 -2.84 -5.80 4.25
C PHE A 96 -3.99 -5.60 3.27
N VAL A 97 -3.68 -5.25 2.02
CA VAL A 97 -4.69 -4.80 1.06
C VAL A 97 -5.52 -5.92 0.45
N LEU A 98 -4.96 -7.13 0.33
CA LEU A 98 -5.63 -8.26 -0.31
C LEU A 98 -6.82 -8.77 0.51
N PRO A 99 -6.69 -9.13 1.80
CA PRO A 99 -7.82 -9.57 2.61
C PRO A 99 -8.84 -8.44 2.83
N ALA A 100 -8.37 -7.20 3.03
CA ALA A 100 -9.24 -6.04 3.15
C ALA A 100 -10.16 -5.89 1.93
N GLY A 101 -9.60 -5.97 0.73
CA GLY A 101 -10.36 -5.89 -0.51
C GLY A 101 -11.26 -7.09 -0.78
N LEU A 102 -10.84 -8.30 -0.41
CA LEU A 102 -11.65 -9.51 -0.56
C LEU A 102 -12.90 -9.46 0.32
N ILE A 103 -12.76 -9.08 1.59
CA ILE A 103 -13.87 -8.94 2.52
C ILE A 103 -14.80 -7.83 2.07
N TYR A 104 -14.25 -6.67 1.70
CA TYR A 104 -15.03 -5.56 1.19
C TYR A 104 -15.80 -5.92 -0.10
N ARG A 105 -15.19 -6.68 -1.00
CA ARG A 105 -15.87 -7.15 -2.23
C ARG A 105 -17.10 -8.01 -1.92
N ARG A 106 -17.04 -8.76 -0.81
CA ARG A 106 -18.16 -9.64 -0.38
C ARG A 106 -19.23 -8.86 0.37
N HIS A 107 -18.82 -7.88 1.18
CA HIS A 107 -19.71 -7.02 1.97
C HIS A 107 -19.37 -5.56 1.69
N ARG A 108 -20.03 -4.97 0.68
CA ARG A 108 -19.78 -3.58 0.23
C ARG A 108 -20.43 -2.56 1.17
N THR A 109 -20.10 -2.63 2.45
CA THR A 109 -20.55 -1.72 3.50
C THR A 109 -19.33 -1.11 4.20
N ILE A 110 -19.53 0.02 4.89
CA ILE A 110 -18.48 0.64 5.72
C ILE A 110 -17.99 -0.36 6.79
N GLY A 111 -18.92 -1.14 7.38
CA GLY A 111 -18.56 -2.20 8.31
C GLY A 111 -17.70 -3.29 7.68
N GLY A 112 -18.00 -3.73 6.45
CA GLY A 112 -17.18 -4.68 5.71
C GLY A 112 -15.79 -4.14 5.39
N ALA A 113 -15.67 -2.85 5.07
CA ALA A 113 -14.39 -2.19 4.89
C ALA A 113 -13.58 -2.12 6.20
N ALA A 114 -14.24 -1.79 7.32
CA ALA A 114 -13.60 -1.71 8.62
C ALA A 114 -13.09 -3.08 9.11
N VAL A 115 -13.94 -4.12 9.06
CA VAL A 115 -13.56 -5.49 9.42
C VAL A 115 -12.45 -6.00 8.52
N GLY A 116 -12.56 -5.77 7.21
CA GLY A 116 -11.54 -6.15 6.24
C GLY A 116 -10.18 -5.49 6.50
N SER A 117 -10.19 -4.19 6.80
CA SER A 117 -8.97 -3.44 7.12
C SER A 117 -8.36 -3.89 8.46
N LEU A 118 -9.17 -4.17 9.47
CA LEU A 118 -8.70 -4.68 10.76
C LEU A 118 -8.02 -6.04 10.60
N LEU A 119 -8.65 -6.95 9.88
CA LEU A 119 -8.09 -8.27 9.60
C LEU A 119 -6.82 -8.17 8.75
N GLY A 120 -6.80 -7.27 7.79
CA GLY A 120 -5.62 -6.92 7.00
C GLY A 120 -4.48 -6.40 7.87
N ALA A 121 -4.77 -5.50 8.84
CA ALA A 121 -3.76 -4.97 9.75
C ALA A 121 -3.15 -6.05 10.66
N VAL A 122 -3.97 -7.00 11.15
CA VAL A 122 -3.48 -8.15 11.92
C VAL A 122 -2.56 -9.02 11.06
N LEU A 123 -2.99 -9.37 9.84
CA LEU A 123 -2.17 -10.17 8.92
C LEU A 123 -0.88 -9.45 8.51
N MET A 124 -0.96 -8.13 8.29
CA MET A 124 0.19 -7.28 8.03
C MET A 124 1.21 -7.35 9.18
N ALA A 125 0.76 -7.27 10.43
CA ALA A 125 1.63 -7.34 11.60
C ALA A 125 2.28 -8.70 11.76
N VAL A 126 1.51 -9.79 11.63
CA VAL A 126 2.01 -11.17 11.77
C VAL A 126 2.98 -11.52 10.64
N LEU A 127 2.60 -11.27 9.38
CA LEU A 127 3.47 -11.55 8.24
C LEU A 127 4.67 -10.61 8.20
N GLY A 128 4.53 -9.39 8.71
CA GLY A 128 5.64 -8.46 8.90
C GLY A 128 6.67 -8.98 9.90
N LEU A 129 6.21 -9.52 11.03
CA LEU A 129 7.08 -10.16 12.02
C LEU A 129 7.84 -11.35 11.40
N LEU A 130 7.14 -12.24 10.71
CA LEU A 130 7.74 -13.40 10.06
C LEU A 130 8.69 -13.02 8.93
N SER A 131 8.28 -12.11 8.05
CA SER A 131 9.13 -11.62 6.95
C SER A 131 10.41 -10.97 7.47
N ASN A 132 10.31 -10.15 8.51
CA ASN A 132 11.46 -9.54 9.13
C ASN A 132 12.39 -10.61 9.73
N TYR A 133 11.86 -11.53 10.52
CA TYR A 133 12.65 -12.56 11.19
C TYR A 133 13.35 -13.51 10.21
N PHE A 134 12.64 -14.00 9.19
CA PHE A 134 13.16 -15.03 8.29
C PHE A 134 13.86 -14.50 7.03
N ILE A 135 13.51 -13.30 6.57
CA ILE A 135 14.01 -12.75 5.30
C ILE A 135 14.91 -11.54 5.55
N VAL A 136 14.40 -10.51 6.22
CA VAL A 136 15.07 -9.22 6.28
C VAL A 136 16.33 -9.27 7.15
N TYR A 137 16.19 -9.74 8.39
CA TYR A 137 17.32 -9.71 9.32
C TYR A 137 18.45 -10.70 8.96
N PRO A 138 18.18 -11.93 8.47
CA PRO A 138 19.26 -12.80 8.00
C PRO A 138 20.06 -12.20 6.84
N ILE A 139 19.41 -11.41 5.97
CA ILE A 139 20.11 -10.74 4.88
C ILE A 139 20.84 -9.47 5.38
N TYR A 140 20.26 -8.76 6.35
CA TYR A 140 20.89 -7.59 6.97
C TYR A 140 22.17 -7.94 7.71
N THR A 141 22.33 -9.16 8.22
CA THR A 141 23.59 -9.60 8.85
C THR A 141 24.78 -9.62 7.90
N ASN A 142 24.54 -9.64 6.58
CA ASN A 142 25.60 -9.49 5.57
C ASN A 142 26.08 -8.03 5.42
N ILE A 143 25.27 -7.06 5.88
CA ILE A 143 25.56 -5.62 5.75
C ILE A 143 26.00 -5.04 7.10
N MET A 144 25.37 -5.50 8.18
CA MET A 144 25.56 -5.00 9.54
C MET A 144 25.60 -6.16 10.53
N SER A 145 26.50 -6.14 11.50
CA SER A 145 26.57 -7.21 12.51
C SER A 145 25.28 -7.29 13.35
N MET A 146 24.89 -8.50 13.76
CA MET A 146 23.72 -8.71 14.59
C MET A 146 23.79 -7.92 15.91
N ASP A 147 24.98 -7.79 16.48
CA ASP A 147 25.20 -7.02 17.71
C ASP A 147 24.93 -5.53 17.51
N ALA A 148 25.26 -4.97 16.35
CA ALA A 148 24.96 -3.58 16.02
C ALA A 148 23.44 -3.37 15.88
N ILE A 149 22.73 -4.32 15.26
CA ILE A 149 21.25 -4.28 15.14
C ILE A 149 20.62 -4.36 16.53
N LEU A 150 21.02 -5.34 17.35
CA LEU A 150 20.51 -5.47 18.72
C LEU A 150 20.90 -4.27 19.59
N GLY A 151 22.08 -3.69 19.37
CA GLY A 151 22.54 -2.48 20.04
C GLY A 151 21.59 -1.29 19.85
N MET A 152 21.04 -1.10 18.63
CA MET A 152 20.06 -0.07 18.37
C MET A 152 18.73 -0.29 19.10
N TYR A 153 18.28 -1.55 19.25
CA TYR A 153 17.09 -1.87 20.04
C TYR A 153 17.35 -1.72 21.54
N ARG A 154 18.53 -2.14 22.04
CA ARG A 154 18.92 -2.01 23.44
C ARG A 154 19.12 -0.56 23.86
N ALA A 155 19.51 0.32 22.95
CA ALA A 155 19.58 1.75 23.21
C ALA A 155 18.22 2.36 23.54
N ILE A 156 17.14 1.76 23.04
CA ILE A 156 15.76 2.20 23.30
C ILE A 156 15.18 1.47 24.51
N ASN A 157 15.39 0.15 24.58
CA ASN A 157 14.95 -0.68 25.72
C ASN A 157 16.05 -1.70 26.09
N PRO A 158 16.77 -1.48 27.22
CA PRO A 158 17.84 -2.37 27.68
C PRO A 158 17.39 -3.81 27.99
N ALA A 159 16.08 -4.05 28.19
CA ALA A 159 15.55 -5.38 28.49
C ALA A 159 15.51 -6.33 27.27
N VAL A 160 15.89 -5.84 26.08
CA VAL A 160 15.89 -6.67 24.86
C VAL A 160 17.15 -7.51 24.81
N GLU A 161 16.98 -8.83 24.94
CA GLU A 161 18.07 -9.78 24.88
C GLU A 161 18.24 -10.40 23.49
N ASN A 162 17.13 -10.67 22.80
CA ASN A 162 17.09 -11.43 21.55
C ASN A 162 16.36 -10.67 20.43
N LEU A 163 16.73 -10.99 19.17
CA LEU A 163 16.06 -10.43 17.99
C LEU A 163 14.56 -10.68 17.97
N TRP A 164 14.13 -11.88 18.33
CA TRP A 164 12.70 -12.22 18.40
C TRP A 164 11.93 -11.30 19.34
N GLN A 165 12.49 -11.08 20.54
CA GLN A 165 11.90 -10.19 21.52
C GLN A 165 11.86 -8.74 21.01
N ALA A 166 12.92 -8.26 20.34
CA ALA A 166 12.95 -6.96 19.70
C ALA A 166 11.82 -6.79 18.68
N LEU A 167 11.61 -7.80 17.82
CA LEU A 167 10.59 -7.77 16.79
C LEU A 167 9.17 -7.82 17.35
N VAL A 168 8.92 -8.63 18.37
CA VAL A 168 7.60 -8.72 19.02
C VAL A 168 7.26 -7.44 19.78
N VAL A 169 8.24 -6.84 20.47
CA VAL A 169 8.00 -5.64 21.29
C VAL A 169 7.90 -4.37 20.46
N PHE A 170 8.69 -4.25 19.38
CA PHE A 170 8.75 -3.03 18.58
C PHE A 170 8.06 -3.16 17.22
N ASN A 171 8.45 -4.13 16.40
CA ASN A 171 7.97 -4.21 15.02
C ASN A 171 6.50 -4.61 14.90
N LEU A 172 6.05 -5.58 15.71
CA LEU A 172 4.67 -6.06 15.65
C LEU A 172 3.67 -4.95 16.00
N PRO A 173 3.76 -4.27 17.16
CA PRO A 173 2.82 -3.19 17.49
C PRO A 173 2.94 -2.01 16.54
N PHE A 174 4.16 -1.66 16.09
CA PHE A 174 4.39 -0.61 15.11
C PHE A 174 3.67 -0.89 13.79
N THR A 175 3.88 -2.08 13.22
CA THR A 175 3.27 -2.48 11.95
C THR A 175 1.75 -2.55 12.06
N PHE A 176 1.23 -3.03 13.19
CA PHE A 176 -0.21 -3.04 13.47
C PHE A 176 -0.78 -1.62 13.56
N CYS A 177 -0.15 -0.73 14.31
CA CYS A 177 -0.55 0.68 14.41
C CYS A 177 -0.50 1.39 13.05
N LYS A 178 0.55 1.17 12.26
CA LYS A 178 0.66 1.67 10.88
C LYS A 178 -0.52 1.23 10.02
N GLY A 179 -0.88 -0.06 10.10
CA GLY A 179 -2.05 -0.61 9.40
C GLY A 179 -3.37 0.02 9.87
N LEU A 180 -3.55 0.17 11.19
CA LEU A 180 -4.76 0.81 11.76
C LEU A 180 -4.89 2.29 11.36
N ILE A 181 -3.82 3.06 11.44
CA ILE A 181 -3.82 4.48 11.02
C ILE A 181 -4.19 4.57 9.54
N SER A 182 -3.58 3.74 8.70
CA SER A 182 -3.89 3.66 7.26
C SER A 182 -5.36 3.28 7.03
N ALA A 183 -5.88 2.31 7.79
CA ALA A 183 -7.29 1.92 7.71
C ALA A 183 -8.24 3.06 8.10
N VAL A 184 -8.01 3.70 9.24
CA VAL A 184 -8.85 4.80 9.73
C VAL A 184 -8.88 5.95 8.74
N VAL A 185 -7.70 6.41 8.27
CA VAL A 185 -7.62 7.51 7.30
C VAL A 185 -8.29 7.13 5.98
N THR A 186 -8.07 5.90 5.49
CA THR A 186 -8.73 5.41 4.27
C THR A 186 -10.25 5.39 4.42
N LEU A 187 -10.77 4.91 5.55
CA LEU A 187 -12.21 4.86 5.83
C LEU A 187 -12.83 6.25 5.94
N LEU A 188 -12.12 7.22 6.55
CA LEU A 188 -12.55 8.62 6.63
C LEU A 188 -12.62 9.25 5.22
N ILE A 189 -11.61 9.04 4.42
CA ILE A 189 -11.57 9.51 3.02
C ILE A 189 -12.71 8.84 2.23
N TYR A 190 -12.85 7.53 2.36
CA TYR A 190 -13.88 6.76 1.67
C TYR A 190 -15.30 7.21 2.04
N ARG A 191 -15.55 7.49 3.33
CA ARG A 191 -16.84 7.99 3.83
C ARG A 191 -17.21 9.37 3.28
N LYS A 192 -16.21 10.27 3.12
CA LYS A 192 -16.43 11.63 2.58
C LYS A 192 -16.62 11.63 1.06
N LEU A 193 -16.02 10.69 0.34
CA LEU A 193 -16.02 10.67 -1.12
C LEU A 193 -17.21 9.90 -1.74
N GLY A 194 -18.05 9.26 -0.92
CA GLY A 194 -19.21 8.50 -1.39
C GLY A 194 -18.84 7.17 -2.06
N THR A 195 -19.85 6.29 -2.22
CA THR A 195 -19.65 4.93 -2.73
C THR A 195 -19.06 4.91 -4.15
N GLY A 196 -17.86 4.40 -4.24
CA GLY A 196 -17.15 3.83 -5.39
C GLY A 196 -17.07 4.59 -6.73
N TYR A 197 -18.17 4.91 -7.36
CA TYR A 197 -18.19 5.49 -8.72
C TYR A 197 -18.05 7.01 -8.76
N GLN A 198 -18.63 7.70 -7.79
CA GLN A 198 -18.56 9.16 -7.68
C GLN A 198 -17.15 9.61 -7.24
N TRP A 199 -16.47 8.80 -6.46
CA TRP A 199 -15.13 9.07 -5.97
C TRP A 199 -14.10 9.19 -7.10
N ALA A 200 -14.09 8.24 -8.05
CA ALA A 200 -13.16 8.27 -9.18
C ALA A 200 -13.34 9.53 -10.03
N ARG A 201 -14.58 10.01 -10.17
CA ARG A 201 -14.91 11.26 -10.88
C ARG A 201 -14.46 12.49 -10.11
N ASN A 202 -14.69 12.51 -8.79
CA ASN A 202 -14.35 13.66 -7.95
C ASN A 202 -12.84 13.80 -7.72
N LEU A 203 -12.09 12.68 -7.60
CA LEU A 203 -10.64 12.69 -7.48
C LEU A 203 -9.97 13.24 -8.76
N ILE A 204 -10.45 12.82 -9.93
CA ILE A 204 -9.95 13.34 -11.20
C ILE A 204 -10.20 14.85 -11.29
N VAL A 205 -11.38 15.31 -10.92
CA VAL A 205 -11.73 16.73 -10.93
C VAL A 205 -10.88 17.52 -9.91
N HIS A 206 -10.67 16.99 -8.70
CA HIS A 206 -9.85 17.65 -7.67
C HIS A 206 -8.35 17.64 -8.00
N CYS A 207 -7.81 16.56 -8.53
CA CYS A 207 -6.41 16.53 -8.99
C CYS A 207 -6.19 17.48 -10.16
N ILE A 208 -7.18 17.64 -11.04
CA ILE A 208 -7.13 18.60 -12.16
C ILE A 208 -7.17 20.03 -11.65
N CYS A 209 -7.95 20.33 -10.60
CA CYS A 209 -8.07 21.69 -10.05
C CYS A 209 -6.88 22.10 -9.17
N VAL A 210 -6.17 21.15 -8.54
CA VAL A 210 -5.07 21.44 -7.60
C VAL A 210 -3.71 21.54 -8.29
N PHE A 211 -3.54 21.02 -9.52
CA PHE A 211 -2.31 21.14 -10.30
C PHE A 211 -2.49 22.16 -11.46
N PRO A 212 -2.07 23.42 -11.30
CA PRO A 212 -2.10 24.40 -12.39
C PRO A 212 -0.84 24.30 -13.27
N PRO A 213 -0.76 24.91 -14.34
CA PRO A 213 -1.06 24.87 -15.77
C PRO A 213 -0.07 24.10 -16.67
N LEU A 214 0.90 23.34 -16.15
CA LEU A 214 1.85 22.58 -17.01
C LEU A 214 1.23 21.31 -17.63
N PHE A 215 0.11 20.83 -17.09
CA PHE A 215 -0.56 19.60 -17.52
C PHE A 215 -1.78 19.84 -18.42
N SER A 216 -2.16 21.09 -18.68
CA SER A 216 -3.39 21.43 -19.44
C SER A 216 -3.34 20.98 -20.91
N ARG A 217 -2.17 20.87 -21.52
CA ARG A 217 -2.02 20.40 -22.90
C ARG A 217 -2.14 18.88 -23.06
N PHE A 218 -1.86 18.11 -22.01
CA PHE A 218 -2.00 16.64 -22.06
C PHE A 218 -3.44 16.20 -21.72
N LEU A 219 -4.20 17.03 -21.03
CA LEU A 219 -5.54 16.73 -20.54
C LEU A 219 -6.67 17.07 -21.53
N LEU A 220 -6.41 17.83 -22.58
CA LEU A 220 -7.40 18.09 -23.66
C LEU A 220 -7.76 16.82 -24.45
N PHE A 221 -6.95 15.73 -24.33
CA PHE A 221 -7.23 14.44 -24.93
C PHE A 221 -8.18 13.53 -24.12
N VAL A 222 -8.32 13.78 -22.82
CA VAL A 222 -9.10 12.94 -21.90
C VAL A 222 -10.62 13.13 -22.01
N PRO A 223 -11.16 14.35 -22.26
CA PRO A 223 -12.62 14.53 -22.37
C PRO A 223 -13.25 13.86 -23.59
N CYS A 224 -12.48 13.65 -24.65
CA CYS A 224 -13.01 13.00 -25.87
C CYS A 224 -13.26 11.50 -25.70
N ILE A 225 -12.50 10.85 -24.81
CA ILE A 225 -12.69 9.42 -24.46
C ILE A 225 -13.87 9.24 -23.49
N PHE A 226 -14.15 10.28 -22.68
CA PHE A 226 -15.19 10.21 -21.65
C PHE A 226 -16.62 10.40 -22.17
N ARG A 227 -16.77 11.03 -23.34
CA ARG A 227 -18.10 11.37 -23.92
C ARG A 227 -18.73 10.21 -24.73
N ARG A 228 -17.98 9.19 -25.08
CA ARG A 228 -18.46 8.04 -25.88
C ARG A 228 -18.81 6.78 -25.10
N GLY A 229 -18.74 6.80 -23.76
CA GLY A 229 -18.96 5.60 -22.93
C GLY A 229 -20.18 5.66 -22.00
N VAL A 230 -21.12 6.60 -22.22
CA VAL A 230 -22.35 6.72 -21.41
C VAL A 230 -23.56 6.46 -22.29
N LEU A 231 -23.68 5.26 -22.82
CA LEU A 231 -24.95 4.66 -23.31
C LEU A 231 -24.67 3.15 -23.49
N TYR A 232 -25.12 2.41 -22.57
CA TYR A 232 -25.51 1.03 -22.38
C TYR A 232 -25.13 0.52 -20.98
#